data_8c0d940dc49a65300abd1fb12b7701c9
#
_entry.id   8c0d940dc49a65300abd1fb12b7701c9
#
_cell.length_a   1.000
_cell.length_b   1.000
_cell.length_c   1.000
_cell.angle_alpha   90.00
_cell.angle_beta   90.00
_cell.angle_gamma   90.00
#
_symmetry.space_group_name_H-M   'P 1'
#
loop_
_entity.id
_entity.type
_entity.pdbx_description
1 polymer ?
#
loop_
_entity_poly.entity_id
_entity_poly.type
_entity_poly.pdbx_seq_one_letter_code
_entity_poly.pdbx_strand_id
1 'polypeptide(L)'
;MNKKYGYVDWPEYKQKGLRVKAQPFAEAWREQAEDLMQTIYNCTINLFLDRKVQKIKIHIDRWDTWSMDHTLAHIILPMLKQLKATTHGAPWVAVADVPKELRPTKKQLMDYQKDGTTDPKFFERWNWVLDEMIYAFDCKANKDDVYMRFDIKTQREAMDAEQERISNGFRLFGRYYENLWD
;
A
#
# COMPACT_ATOMS: atom_id res chain seq x y z
N MET A 1 20.82 -15.83 9.68
CA MET A 1 19.94 -14.69 9.42
C MET A 1 18.84 -14.69 10.46
N ASN A 2 18.94 -13.85 11.46
CA ASN A 2 17.95 -13.80 12.54
C ASN A 2 16.85 -12.80 12.15
N LYS A 3 15.84 -13.29 11.42
CA LYS A 3 14.71 -12.47 10.92
C LYS A 3 13.80 -11.92 12.02
N LYS A 4 14.03 -12.30 13.27
CA LYS A 4 13.14 -12.01 14.40
C LYS A 4 13.14 -10.54 14.83
N TYR A 5 14.19 -9.77 14.50
CA TYR A 5 14.38 -8.40 15.01
C TYR A 5 14.93 -7.40 13.96
N GLY A 6 14.84 -7.71 12.67
CA GLY A 6 15.39 -6.83 11.64
C GLY A 6 16.91 -6.68 11.66
N TYR A 7 17.61 -7.49 12.45
CA TYR A 7 19.06 -7.49 12.49
C TYR A 7 19.59 -8.19 11.23
N VAL A 8 20.21 -7.45 10.36
CA VAL A 8 20.98 -8.01 9.25
C VAL A 8 22.38 -8.31 9.78
N ASP A 9 22.67 -9.60 10.02
CA ASP A 9 24.03 -10.02 10.26
C ASP A 9 24.82 -9.86 8.96
N TRP A 10 25.76 -8.92 8.93
CA TRP A 10 26.63 -8.63 7.81
C TRP A 10 27.93 -9.41 7.94
N PRO A 11 28.01 -10.69 7.53
CA PRO A 11 29.23 -11.49 7.66
C PRO A 11 30.40 -10.89 6.86
N GLU A 12 30.11 -10.13 5.80
CA GLU A 12 31.14 -9.45 5.00
C GLU A 12 31.88 -8.34 5.76
N TYR A 13 31.25 -7.75 6.76
CA TYR A 13 31.88 -6.73 7.59
C TYR A 13 33.02 -7.30 8.46
N LYS A 14 32.89 -8.55 8.89
CA LYS A 14 33.94 -9.28 9.62
C LYS A 14 35.06 -9.77 8.75
N GLN A 15 34.85 -9.92 7.43
CA GLN A 15 35.86 -10.47 6.52
C GLN A 15 36.81 -9.42 5.92
N LYS A 16 36.52 -8.13 6.01
CA LYS A 16 37.36 -7.05 5.44
C LYS A 16 38.53 -6.63 6.33
N GLY A 17 39.13 -7.53 7.10
CA GLY A 17 40.47 -7.34 7.70
C GLY A 17 40.70 -6.03 8.48
N LEU A 18 39.64 -5.34 8.91
CA LEU A 18 39.75 -4.27 9.87
C LEU A 18 40.33 -4.86 11.14
N ARG A 19 41.60 -4.57 11.42
CA ARG A 19 42.19 -4.81 12.74
C ARG A 19 41.31 -4.04 13.74
N VAL A 20 40.40 -4.77 14.36
CA VAL A 20 39.67 -4.26 15.53
C VAL A 20 40.74 -3.96 16.59
N LYS A 21 41.02 -2.69 16.84
CA LYS A 21 41.75 -2.30 18.00
C LYS A 21 41.04 -2.91 19.18
N ALA A 22 41.78 -3.64 20.04
CA ALA A 22 41.21 -4.17 21.26
C ALA A 22 40.51 -3.01 21.98
N GLN A 23 39.20 -3.10 22.08
CA GLN A 23 38.42 -2.08 22.77
C GLN A 23 38.79 -2.14 24.26
N PRO A 24 38.96 -1.00 24.94
CA PRO A 24 39.19 -1.00 26.39
C PRO A 24 38.01 -1.73 27.05
N PHE A 25 38.34 -2.50 28.11
CA PHE A 25 37.40 -3.36 28.85
C PHE A 25 36.07 -2.65 29.20
N ALA A 26 36.15 -1.35 29.52
CA ALA A 26 34.98 -0.52 29.81
C ALA A 26 34.05 -0.32 28.64
N GLU A 27 34.55 -0.27 27.39
CA GLU A 27 33.70 -0.15 26.18
C GLU A 27 33.01 -1.47 25.86
N ALA A 28 33.70 -2.60 26.04
CA ALA A 28 33.10 -3.91 25.81
C ALA A 28 31.95 -4.18 26.81
N TRP A 29 32.08 -3.76 28.06
CA TRP A 29 30.99 -3.85 29.05
C TRP A 29 29.81 -2.94 28.71
N ARG A 30 30.08 -1.76 28.18
CA ARG A 30 29.06 -0.82 27.79
C ARG A 30 28.25 -1.36 26.60
N GLU A 31 28.91 -1.91 25.56
CA GLU A 31 28.22 -2.54 24.43
C GLU A 31 27.36 -3.74 24.87
N GLN A 32 27.90 -4.60 25.79
CA GLN A 32 27.13 -5.72 26.32
C GLN A 32 25.91 -5.25 27.15
N ALA A 33 26.06 -4.17 27.91
CA ALA A 33 24.96 -3.59 28.67
C ALA A 33 23.89 -2.94 27.72
N GLU A 34 24.32 -2.25 26.68
CA GLU A 34 23.43 -1.68 25.66
C GLU A 34 22.68 -2.78 24.89
N ASP A 35 23.34 -3.87 24.51
CA ASP A 35 22.73 -5.04 23.88
C ASP A 35 21.73 -5.74 24.81
N LEU A 36 22.08 -5.87 26.10
CA LEU A 36 21.16 -6.45 27.07
C LEU A 36 19.93 -5.56 27.29
N MET A 37 20.12 -4.26 27.42
CA MET A 37 19.04 -3.28 27.56
C MET A 37 18.14 -3.27 26.30
N GLN A 38 18.75 -3.32 25.12
CA GLN A 38 18.00 -3.39 23.86
C GLN A 38 17.22 -4.71 23.75
N THR A 39 17.80 -5.81 24.22
CA THR A 39 17.13 -7.11 24.23
C THR A 39 15.94 -7.11 25.19
N ILE A 40 16.11 -6.56 26.40
CA ILE A 40 15.03 -6.42 27.39
C ILE A 40 13.95 -5.50 26.86
N TYR A 41 14.31 -4.36 26.27
CA TYR A 41 13.39 -3.42 25.64
C TYR A 41 12.60 -4.09 24.51
N ASN A 42 13.26 -4.78 23.60
CA ASN A 42 12.60 -5.49 22.49
C ASN A 42 11.69 -6.62 23.01
N CYS A 43 12.12 -7.38 24.02
CA CYS A 43 11.29 -8.43 24.63
C CYS A 43 10.06 -7.85 25.33
N THR A 44 10.19 -6.74 26.04
CA THR A 44 9.05 -6.11 26.72
C THR A 44 8.09 -5.46 25.73
N ILE A 45 8.59 -4.71 24.73
CA ILE A 45 7.75 -4.10 23.70
C ILE A 45 7.07 -5.17 22.87
N ASN A 46 7.77 -6.20 22.43
CA ASN A 46 7.16 -7.30 21.67
C ASN A 46 6.14 -8.07 22.53
N LEU A 47 6.38 -8.22 23.83
CA LEU A 47 5.40 -8.87 24.71
C LEU A 47 4.09 -8.07 24.84
N PHE A 48 4.15 -6.74 24.77
CA PHE A 48 2.99 -5.85 24.91
C PHE A 48 2.39 -5.38 23.57
N LEU A 49 3.20 -5.22 22.52
CA LEU A 49 2.76 -4.72 21.21
C LEU A 49 2.44 -5.84 20.20
N ASP A 50 3.23 -6.91 20.12
CA ASP A 50 2.98 -8.04 19.21
C ASP A 50 1.75 -8.88 19.58
N ARG A 51 1.19 -8.68 20.77
CA ARG A 51 -0.05 -9.35 21.16
C ARG A 51 -1.31 -8.65 20.68
N LYS A 52 -1.19 -7.50 20.03
CA LYS A 52 -2.33 -6.92 19.32
C LYS A 52 -2.52 -7.62 17.97
N VAL A 53 -2.90 -8.89 18.01
CA VAL A 53 -3.52 -9.52 16.85
C VAL A 53 -4.66 -8.60 16.43
N GLN A 54 -4.57 -8.05 15.24
CA GLN A 54 -5.61 -7.20 14.68
C GLN A 54 -6.94 -7.98 14.74
N LYS A 55 -7.83 -7.58 15.63
CA LYS A 55 -9.15 -8.18 15.74
C LYS A 55 -10.10 -7.39 14.86
N ILE A 56 -10.36 -7.90 13.69
CA ILE A 56 -11.41 -7.37 12.82
C ILE A 56 -12.71 -8.01 13.27
N LYS A 57 -13.64 -7.18 13.78
CA LYS A 57 -15.00 -7.62 14.10
C LYS A 57 -15.91 -7.19 12.96
N ILE A 58 -16.31 -8.14 12.16
CA ILE A 58 -17.32 -7.92 11.10
C ILE A 58 -18.54 -8.73 11.50
N HIS A 59 -19.70 -8.07 11.53
CA HIS A 59 -20.99 -8.73 11.63
C HIS A 59 -21.58 -8.78 10.23
N ILE A 60 -21.90 -9.97 9.76
CA ILE A 60 -22.50 -10.19 8.45
C ILE A 60 -23.86 -10.82 8.69
N ASP A 61 -24.90 -10.11 8.30
CA ASP A 61 -26.25 -10.62 8.32
C ASP A 61 -26.55 -11.40 7.06
N ARG A 62 -27.56 -12.25 7.14
CA ARG A 62 -28.03 -13.06 6.02
C ARG A 62 -28.38 -12.21 4.79
N TRP A 63 -28.75 -10.94 4.99
CA TRP A 63 -29.15 -10.00 3.94
C TRP A 63 -27.99 -9.26 3.29
N ASP A 64 -26.84 -9.20 3.95
CA ASP A 64 -25.64 -8.50 3.43
C ASP A 64 -25.09 -9.17 2.15
N THR A 65 -25.40 -10.45 1.94
CA THR A 65 -25.01 -11.17 0.73
C THR A 65 -25.91 -10.85 -0.48
N TRP A 66 -27.10 -10.29 -0.25
CA TRP A 66 -28.00 -9.87 -1.33
C TRP A 66 -27.40 -8.74 -2.17
N SER A 67 -26.77 -7.76 -1.50
CA SER A 67 -26.06 -6.63 -2.10
C SER A 67 -24.61 -6.60 -1.59
N MET A 68 -23.89 -7.70 -1.77
CA MET A 68 -22.54 -7.88 -1.23
C MET A 68 -21.57 -6.80 -1.74
N ASP A 69 -21.72 -6.37 -2.98
CA ASP A 69 -20.93 -5.32 -3.60
C ASP A 69 -21.10 -3.97 -2.89
N HIS A 70 -22.33 -3.63 -2.47
CA HIS A 70 -22.62 -2.43 -1.70
C HIS A 70 -22.05 -2.51 -0.28
N THR A 71 -22.27 -3.63 0.41
CA THR A 71 -21.70 -3.88 1.74
C THR A 71 -20.18 -3.80 1.75
N LEU A 72 -19.52 -4.45 0.78
CA LEU A 72 -18.07 -4.38 0.61
C LEU A 72 -17.58 -2.96 0.31
N ALA A 73 -18.33 -2.19 -0.47
CA ALA A 73 -17.96 -0.81 -0.77
C ALA A 73 -17.87 0.07 0.49
N HIS A 74 -18.78 -0.11 1.44
CA HIS A 74 -18.75 0.61 2.74
C HIS A 74 -17.53 0.24 3.61
N ILE A 75 -16.97 -0.97 3.44
CA ILE A 75 -15.78 -1.42 4.16
C ILE A 75 -14.51 -0.92 3.44
N ILE A 76 -14.45 -1.08 2.13
CA ILE A 76 -13.24 -0.82 1.33
C ILE A 76 -13.00 0.68 1.15
N LEU A 77 -14.04 1.47 0.91
CA LEU A 77 -13.93 2.91 0.67
C LEU A 77 -13.17 3.68 1.76
N PRO A 78 -13.51 3.55 3.07
CA PRO A 78 -12.76 4.24 4.12
C PRO A 78 -11.31 3.74 4.22
N MET A 79 -11.05 2.47 3.93
CA MET A 79 -9.69 1.93 3.93
C MET A 79 -8.85 2.52 2.80
N LEU A 80 -9.39 2.63 1.59
CA LEU A 80 -8.70 3.29 0.46
C LEU A 80 -8.43 4.77 0.72
N LYS A 81 -9.41 5.49 1.31
CA LYS A 81 -9.24 6.90 1.69
C LYS A 81 -8.13 7.06 2.75
N GLN A 82 -8.10 6.16 3.74
CA GLN A 82 -7.05 6.16 4.76
C GLN A 82 -5.69 5.83 4.14
N LEU A 83 -5.60 4.78 3.33
CA LEU A 83 -4.38 4.40 2.62
C LEU A 83 -3.83 5.59 1.83
N LYS A 84 -4.67 6.25 1.02
CA LYS A 84 -4.23 7.42 0.24
C LYS A 84 -3.71 8.56 1.12
N ALA A 85 -4.31 8.77 2.29
CA ALA A 85 -3.92 9.86 3.21
C ALA A 85 -2.60 9.59 3.93
N THR A 86 -2.23 8.32 4.13
CA THR A 86 -1.04 7.91 4.90
C THR A 86 0.08 7.30 4.05
N THR A 87 -0.16 7.05 2.76
CA THR A 87 0.81 6.34 1.91
C THR A 87 2.16 7.05 1.81
N HIS A 88 3.23 6.33 2.10
CA HIS A 88 4.62 6.79 2.01
C HIS A 88 5.34 6.15 0.82
N GLY A 89 4.82 5.04 0.30
CA GLY A 89 5.35 4.29 -0.82
C GLY A 89 4.40 4.27 -2.02
N ALA A 90 4.93 3.90 -3.18
CA ALA A 90 4.13 3.68 -4.38
C ALA A 90 4.64 2.44 -5.12
N PRO A 91 3.75 1.54 -5.54
CA PRO A 91 4.13 0.44 -6.41
C PRO A 91 4.37 0.93 -7.84
N TRP A 92 4.98 0.09 -8.64
CA TRP A 92 5.01 0.31 -10.08
C TRP A 92 3.61 0.26 -10.67
N VAL A 93 3.21 1.35 -11.33
CA VAL A 93 1.95 1.43 -12.07
C VAL A 93 2.19 1.19 -13.56
N ALA A 94 1.43 0.28 -14.15
CA ALA A 94 1.55 -0.02 -15.57
C ALA A 94 1.14 1.18 -16.43
N VAL A 95 1.92 1.43 -17.49
CA VAL A 95 1.74 2.58 -18.41
C VAL A 95 0.33 2.63 -19.02
N ALA A 96 -0.27 1.47 -19.26
CA ALA A 96 -1.60 1.37 -19.85
C ALA A 96 -2.72 1.78 -18.90
N ASP A 97 -2.48 1.76 -17.59
CA ASP A 97 -3.49 2.02 -16.55
C ASP A 97 -3.63 3.49 -16.18
N VAL A 98 -2.79 4.35 -16.72
CA VAL A 98 -2.79 5.78 -16.43
C VAL A 98 -3.03 6.60 -17.69
N PRO A 99 -3.62 7.82 -17.56
CA PRO A 99 -3.82 8.73 -18.67
C PRO A 99 -2.47 9.13 -19.30
N LYS A 100 -2.53 9.58 -20.56
CA LYS A 100 -1.34 9.88 -21.37
C LYS A 100 -0.39 10.88 -20.70
N GLU A 101 -0.92 11.82 -19.95
CA GLU A 101 -0.22 12.90 -19.28
C GLU A 101 0.67 12.42 -18.13
N LEU A 102 0.31 11.27 -17.53
CA LEU A 102 1.05 10.65 -16.43
C LEU A 102 2.02 9.56 -16.91
N ARG A 103 2.00 9.19 -18.18
CA ARG A 103 2.83 8.11 -18.70
C ARG A 103 4.31 8.48 -18.67
N PRO A 104 5.19 7.57 -18.23
CA PRO A 104 6.62 7.78 -18.30
C PRO A 104 7.10 7.78 -19.75
N THR A 105 8.17 8.51 -20.04
CA THR A 105 8.85 8.46 -21.32
C THR A 105 9.61 7.13 -21.48
N LYS A 106 9.97 6.77 -22.71
CA LYS A 106 10.76 5.55 -22.96
C LYS A 106 12.08 5.54 -22.17
N LYS A 107 12.72 6.69 -22.04
CA LYS A 107 13.96 6.84 -21.26
C LYS A 107 13.72 6.53 -19.78
N GLN A 108 12.70 7.13 -19.17
CA GLN A 108 12.34 6.89 -17.76
C GLN A 108 11.98 5.44 -17.48
N LEU A 109 11.32 4.76 -18.43
CA LEU A 109 11.06 3.32 -18.34
C LEU A 109 12.36 2.50 -18.32
N MET A 110 13.31 2.85 -19.20
CA MET A 110 14.62 2.16 -19.27
C MET A 110 15.45 2.41 -18.01
N ASP A 111 15.46 3.63 -17.51
CA ASP A 111 16.18 4.00 -16.28
C ASP A 111 15.60 3.23 -15.06
N TYR A 112 14.27 3.15 -14.95
CA TYR A 112 13.63 2.35 -13.91
C TYR A 112 13.95 0.85 -14.00
N GLN A 113 13.94 0.28 -15.21
CA GLN A 113 14.27 -1.13 -15.42
C GLN A 113 15.73 -1.45 -15.12
N LYS A 114 16.63 -0.48 -15.35
CA LYS A 114 18.07 -0.65 -15.17
C LYS A 114 18.50 -0.61 -13.70
N ASP A 115 18.01 0.36 -12.96
CA ASP A 115 18.53 0.68 -11.63
C ASP A 115 17.44 1.07 -10.61
N GLY A 116 16.16 0.99 -11.00
CA GLY A 116 15.03 1.34 -10.14
C GLY A 116 14.82 2.84 -9.97
N THR A 117 15.48 3.70 -10.77
CA THR A 117 15.33 5.16 -10.68
C THR A 117 13.89 5.57 -11.03
N THR A 118 13.21 6.20 -10.07
CA THR A 118 11.84 6.69 -10.24
C THR A 118 11.83 8.07 -10.92
N ASP A 119 10.85 8.31 -11.77
CA ASP A 119 10.62 9.60 -12.38
C ASP A 119 9.73 10.52 -11.51
N PRO A 120 9.69 11.84 -11.77
CA PRO A 120 8.95 12.79 -10.92
C PRO A 120 7.45 12.51 -10.79
N LYS A 121 6.84 11.81 -11.76
CA LYS A 121 5.41 11.46 -11.75
C LYS A 121 5.13 10.07 -11.18
N PHE A 122 6.11 9.40 -10.60
CA PHE A 122 5.96 8.05 -10.08
C PHE A 122 4.86 7.95 -9.02
N PHE A 123 4.88 8.82 -8.03
CA PHE A 123 3.87 8.89 -6.98
C PHE A 123 2.52 9.43 -7.48
N GLU A 124 2.53 10.36 -8.44
CA GLU A 124 1.30 10.90 -9.03
C GLU A 124 0.48 9.81 -9.74
N ARG A 125 1.15 8.86 -10.39
CA ARG A 125 0.48 7.70 -11.01
C ARG A 125 -0.24 6.84 -9.99
N TRP A 126 0.40 6.54 -8.86
CA TRP A 126 -0.23 5.76 -7.80
C TRP A 126 -1.40 6.51 -7.16
N ASN A 127 -1.23 7.79 -6.89
CA ASN A 127 -2.30 8.64 -6.37
C ASN A 127 -3.51 8.67 -7.31
N TRP A 128 -3.27 8.78 -8.61
CA TRP A 128 -4.34 8.72 -9.61
C TRP A 128 -5.07 7.36 -9.59
N VAL A 129 -4.34 6.25 -9.50
CA VAL A 129 -4.93 4.91 -9.41
C VAL A 129 -5.78 4.78 -8.16
N LEU A 130 -5.30 5.26 -7.01
CA LEU A 130 -6.09 5.28 -5.76
C LEU A 130 -7.35 6.16 -5.90
N ASP A 131 -7.26 7.29 -6.60
CA ASP A 131 -8.42 8.16 -6.84
C ASP A 131 -9.50 7.48 -7.70
N GLU A 132 -9.11 6.76 -8.73
CA GLU A 132 -10.07 6.02 -9.56
C GLU A 132 -10.71 4.85 -8.78
N MET A 133 -9.94 4.15 -7.94
CA MET A 133 -10.49 3.16 -7.03
C MET A 133 -11.49 3.79 -6.04
N ILE A 134 -11.08 4.85 -5.35
CA ILE A 134 -11.93 5.58 -4.40
C ILE A 134 -13.21 6.05 -5.09
N TYR A 135 -13.11 6.60 -6.30
CA TYR A 135 -14.25 7.05 -7.08
C TYR A 135 -15.25 5.91 -7.33
N ALA A 136 -14.77 4.74 -7.77
CA ALA A 136 -15.63 3.60 -8.06
C ALA A 136 -16.35 3.10 -6.80
N PHE A 137 -15.64 2.94 -5.69
CA PHE A 137 -16.23 2.52 -4.43
C PHE A 137 -17.13 3.59 -3.80
N ASP A 138 -16.83 4.87 -3.98
CA ASP A 138 -17.72 5.97 -3.56
C ASP A 138 -19.03 6.00 -4.34
N CYS A 139 -18.96 5.79 -5.66
CA CYS A 139 -20.16 5.65 -6.47
C CYS A 139 -21.02 4.49 -5.99
N LYS A 140 -20.40 3.35 -5.65
CA LYS A 140 -21.14 2.18 -5.18
C LYS A 140 -21.71 2.32 -3.78
N ALA A 141 -20.98 2.97 -2.87
CA ALA A 141 -21.39 3.11 -1.46
C ALA A 141 -22.39 4.25 -1.22
N ASN A 142 -22.25 5.37 -1.95
CA ASN A 142 -22.91 6.62 -1.58
C ASN A 142 -23.79 7.23 -2.68
N LYS A 143 -23.79 6.67 -3.88
CA LYS A 143 -24.59 7.20 -5.00
C LYS A 143 -25.58 6.17 -5.48
N ASP A 144 -26.68 6.67 -6.02
CA ASP A 144 -27.62 5.82 -6.74
C ASP A 144 -26.97 5.17 -7.95
N ASP A 145 -27.53 4.05 -8.39
CA ASP A 145 -27.10 3.37 -9.59
C ASP A 145 -27.06 4.33 -10.78
N VAL A 146 -26.08 4.12 -11.68
CA VAL A 146 -25.88 4.97 -12.86
C VAL A 146 -27.18 5.16 -13.66
N TYR A 147 -27.95 4.08 -13.80
CA TYR A 147 -29.24 4.11 -14.50
C TYR A 147 -30.31 5.02 -13.84
N MET A 148 -30.18 5.29 -12.53
CA MET A 148 -31.10 6.19 -11.83
C MET A 148 -30.63 7.65 -11.89
N ARG A 149 -29.36 7.90 -12.16
CA ARG A 149 -28.77 9.24 -12.21
C ARG A 149 -28.85 9.90 -13.58
N PHE A 150 -29.00 9.12 -14.64
CA PHE A 150 -28.99 9.60 -16.01
C PHE A 150 -30.31 9.29 -16.74
N ASP A 151 -30.77 10.20 -17.58
CA ASP A 151 -31.84 9.90 -18.52
C ASP A 151 -31.29 9.09 -19.69
N ILE A 152 -31.67 7.83 -19.77
CA ILE A 152 -31.22 6.87 -20.81
C ILE A 152 -31.46 7.38 -22.22
N LYS A 153 -32.51 8.15 -22.45
CA LYS A 153 -32.88 8.62 -23.79
C LYS A 153 -32.01 9.78 -24.29
N THR A 154 -31.57 10.65 -23.35
CA THR A 154 -30.88 11.90 -23.68
C THR A 154 -29.41 11.91 -23.24
N GLN A 155 -29.03 11.05 -22.31
CA GLN A 155 -27.69 11.08 -21.66
C GLN A 155 -26.95 9.74 -21.74
N ARG A 156 -27.25 8.93 -22.73
CA ARG A 156 -26.69 7.58 -22.87
C ARG A 156 -25.16 7.58 -22.91
N GLU A 157 -24.55 8.45 -23.69
CA GLU A 157 -23.08 8.52 -23.79
C GLU A 157 -22.43 8.89 -22.45
N ALA A 158 -23.02 9.83 -21.70
CA ALA A 158 -22.54 10.21 -20.37
C ALA A 158 -22.70 9.07 -19.36
N MET A 159 -23.81 8.34 -19.46
CA MET A 159 -24.08 7.16 -18.65
C MET A 159 -23.05 6.05 -18.92
N ASP A 160 -22.79 5.76 -20.18
CA ASP A 160 -21.83 4.73 -20.59
C ASP A 160 -20.42 5.09 -20.15
N ALA A 161 -20.01 6.36 -20.31
CA ALA A 161 -18.70 6.87 -19.85
C ALA A 161 -18.53 6.77 -18.31
N GLU A 162 -19.58 7.11 -17.56
CA GLU A 162 -19.58 6.99 -16.11
C GLU A 162 -19.46 5.53 -15.66
N GLN A 163 -20.21 4.63 -16.29
CA GLN A 163 -20.15 3.21 -16.02
C GLN A 163 -18.78 2.61 -16.37
N GLU A 164 -18.17 3.04 -17.47
CA GLU A 164 -16.83 2.63 -17.87
C GLU A 164 -15.79 3.06 -16.83
N ARG A 165 -15.89 4.30 -16.34
CA ARG A 165 -14.99 4.81 -15.29
C ARG A 165 -15.11 4.01 -13.98
N ILE A 166 -16.33 3.72 -13.55
CA ILE A 166 -16.58 2.89 -12.35
C ILE A 166 -15.99 1.49 -12.55
N SER A 167 -16.25 0.86 -13.70
CA SER A 167 -15.73 -0.47 -14.03
C SER A 167 -14.20 -0.48 -14.07
N ASN A 168 -13.57 0.59 -14.60
CA ASN A 168 -12.13 0.73 -14.59
C ASN A 168 -11.56 0.86 -13.18
N GLY A 169 -12.21 1.58 -12.27
CA GLY A 169 -11.79 1.67 -10.86
C GLY A 169 -11.81 0.32 -10.15
N PHE A 170 -12.83 -0.52 -10.38
CA PHE A 170 -12.86 -1.89 -9.85
C PHE A 170 -11.80 -2.79 -10.48
N ARG A 171 -11.54 -2.64 -11.79
CA ARG A 171 -10.46 -3.33 -12.48
C ARG A 171 -9.09 -2.96 -11.88
N LEU A 172 -8.84 -1.69 -11.61
CA LEU A 172 -7.62 -1.20 -10.98
C LEU A 172 -7.49 -1.76 -9.55
N PHE A 173 -8.57 -1.78 -8.77
CA PHE A 173 -8.57 -2.38 -7.44
C PHE A 173 -8.15 -3.87 -7.48
N GLY A 174 -8.75 -4.66 -8.36
CA GLY A 174 -8.36 -6.07 -8.52
C GLY A 174 -6.92 -6.25 -9.00
N ARG A 175 -6.45 -5.39 -9.91
CA ARG A 175 -5.09 -5.46 -10.45
C ARG A 175 -4.01 -5.13 -9.43
N TYR A 176 -4.26 -4.14 -8.59
CA TYR A 176 -3.30 -3.65 -7.58
C TYR A 176 -3.63 -4.11 -6.17
N TYR A 177 -4.47 -5.14 -6.03
CA TYR A 177 -4.91 -5.64 -4.72
C TYR A 177 -3.75 -5.97 -3.78
N GLU A 178 -2.70 -6.64 -4.28
CA GLU A 178 -1.52 -7.01 -3.50
C GLU A 178 -0.59 -5.82 -3.18
N ASN A 179 -0.86 -4.66 -3.78
CA ASN A 179 -0.10 -3.43 -3.56
C ASN A 179 -0.82 -2.43 -2.63
N LEU A 180 -1.95 -2.81 -2.03
CA LEU A 180 -2.73 -2.00 -1.09
C LEU A 180 -2.12 -2.06 0.32
N TRP A 181 -0.91 -1.54 0.46
CA TRP A 181 -0.17 -1.46 1.72
C TRP A 181 0.58 -0.14 1.82
N ASP A 182 0.95 0.26 3.04
CA ASP A 182 1.72 1.47 3.35
C ASP A 182 3.06 1.10 4.01
#